data_2ee024465dab52454fa06896377dd65c
#
_entry.id   2ee024465dab52454fa06896377dd65c
#
_cell.length_a   1.000
_cell.length_b   1.000
_cell.length_c   1.000
_cell.angle_alpha   90.00
_cell.angle_beta   90.00
_cell.angle_gamma   90.00
#
_symmetry.space_group_name_H-M   'P 1'
#
loop_
_entity.id
_entity.type
_entity.pdbx_description
1 polymer ?
#
loop_
_entity_poly.entity_id
_entity_poly.type
_entity_poly.pdbx_seq_one_letter_code
_entity_poly.pdbx_strand_id
1 'polypeptide(L)'
;MRALTDSERHAILALAAEFKSDVERNQLLADLDHCAVEEKVPDGSLLVFNISGYSRPPGHKQSLYRARDGFPAEGSVKDADGAEMDVLLFADQNNRVYELEIVKHLPSSVVKADWSTFKVK
;
A
#
# COMPACT_ATOMS: atom_id res chain seq x y z
N MET A 1 -12.60 -5.59 -9.67
CA MET A 1 -12.04 -4.63 -8.69
C MET A 1 -12.93 -4.57 -7.46
N ARG A 2 -12.36 -4.28 -6.32
CA ARG A 2 -13.09 -4.17 -5.06
C ARG A 2 -12.58 -2.98 -4.25
N ALA A 3 -13.34 -2.60 -3.23
CA ALA A 3 -12.83 -1.65 -2.24
C ALA A 3 -11.74 -2.29 -1.38
N LEU A 4 -10.89 -1.47 -0.78
CA LEU A 4 -9.99 -1.93 0.27
C LEU A 4 -10.82 -2.50 1.43
N THR A 5 -10.32 -3.57 2.05
CA THR A 5 -10.86 -4.00 3.32
C THR A 5 -10.47 -3.00 4.41
N ASP A 6 -11.20 -3.01 5.52
CA ASP A 6 -10.87 -2.14 6.66
C ASP A 6 -9.46 -2.42 7.19
N SER A 7 -9.05 -3.67 7.21
CA SER A 7 -7.72 -4.06 7.67
C SER A 7 -6.62 -3.55 6.76
N GLU A 8 -6.81 -3.66 5.45
CA GLU A 8 -5.86 -3.12 4.46
C GLU A 8 -5.77 -1.61 4.56
N ARG A 9 -6.90 -0.93 4.66
CA ARG A 9 -6.94 0.52 4.81
C ARG A 9 -6.25 0.96 6.09
N HIS A 10 -6.50 0.28 7.19
CA HIS A 10 -5.87 0.57 8.48
C HIS A 10 -4.34 0.46 8.39
N ALA A 11 -3.85 -0.58 7.74
CA ALA A 11 -2.41 -0.78 7.54
C ALA A 11 -1.80 0.38 6.73
N ILE A 12 -2.44 0.77 5.63
CA ILE A 12 -1.96 1.87 4.79
C ILE A 12 -1.98 3.20 5.56
N LEU A 13 -3.01 3.46 6.35
CA LEU A 13 -3.08 4.66 7.18
C LEU A 13 -1.95 4.68 8.22
N ALA A 14 -1.62 3.54 8.80
CA ALA A 14 -0.50 3.44 9.74
C ALA A 14 0.85 3.73 9.06
N LEU A 15 1.03 3.25 7.82
CA LEU A 15 2.22 3.58 7.04
C LEU A 15 2.27 5.08 6.72
N ALA A 16 1.15 5.66 6.31
CA ALA A 16 1.06 7.08 5.99
C ALA A 16 1.40 7.98 7.19
N ALA A 17 1.09 7.55 8.39
CA ALA A 17 1.40 8.29 9.61
C ALA A 17 2.90 8.47 9.82
N GLU A 18 3.72 7.63 9.21
CA GLU A 18 5.19 7.71 9.29
C GLU A 18 5.80 8.63 8.25
N PHE A 19 5.01 9.17 7.33
CA PHE A 19 5.52 10.09 6.31
C PHE A 19 5.91 11.41 6.98
N LYS A 20 7.08 11.93 6.63
CA LYS A 20 7.57 13.21 7.14
C LYS A 20 6.89 14.40 6.45
N SER A 21 6.44 14.21 5.22
CA SER A 21 5.78 15.26 4.45
C SER A 21 4.28 15.20 4.63
N ASP A 22 3.69 16.28 5.14
CA ASP A 22 2.23 16.40 5.25
C ASP A 22 1.57 16.38 3.87
N VAL A 23 2.24 16.96 2.88
CA VAL A 23 1.74 16.99 1.50
C VAL A 23 1.63 15.57 0.96
N GLU A 24 2.67 14.77 1.09
CA GLU A 24 2.65 13.37 0.64
C GLU A 24 1.61 12.54 1.37
N ARG A 25 1.51 12.73 2.68
CA ARG A 25 0.51 12.03 3.49
C ARG A 25 -0.90 12.37 3.02
N ASN A 26 -1.20 13.64 2.84
CA ASN A 26 -2.52 14.08 2.43
C ASN A 26 -2.87 13.62 1.01
N GLN A 27 -1.88 13.53 0.13
CA GLN A 27 -2.08 12.96 -1.20
C GLN A 27 -2.48 11.50 -1.15
N LEU A 28 -1.78 10.72 -0.35
CA LEU A 28 -2.11 9.31 -0.18
C LEU A 28 -3.51 9.14 0.40
N LEU A 29 -3.86 9.92 1.42
CA LEU A 29 -5.19 9.85 2.02
C LEU A 29 -6.29 10.19 1.00
N ALA A 30 -6.06 11.20 0.17
CA ALA A 30 -7.01 11.56 -0.89
C ALA A 30 -7.13 10.45 -1.94
N ASP A 31 -6.01 9.85 -2.32
CA ASP A 31 -6.03 8.71 -3.25
C ASP A 31 -6.85 7.56 -2.69
N LEU A 32 -6.72 7.26 -1.41
CA LEU A 32 -7.45 6.16 -0.78
C LEU A 32 -8.97 6.39 -0.78
N ASP A 33 -9.41 7.63 -0.70
CA ASP A 33 -10.83 7.96 -0.74
C ASP A 33 -11.46 7.75 -2.12
N HIS A 34 -10.63 7.56 -3.14
CA HIS A 34 -11.07 7.43 -4.53
C HIS A 34 -10.49 6.18 -5.20
N CYS A 35 -10.15 5.17 -4.43
CA CYS A 35 -9.51 3.98 -4.97
C CYS A 35 -10.40 2.75 -4.95
N ALA A 36 -10.16 1.89 -5.92
CA ALA A 36 -10.52 0.48 -5.89
C ALA A 36 -9.25 -0.32 -6.11
N VAL A 37 -9.22 -1.56 -5.71
CA VAL A 37 -8.04 -2.42 -5.85
C VAL A 37 -8.37 -3.67 -6.65
N GLU A 38 -7.37 -4.16 -7.36
CA GLU A 38 -7.42 -5.42 -8.06
C GLU A 38 -6.38 -6.36 -7.45
N GLU A 39 -6.82 -7.55 -7.06
CA GLU A 39 -5.91 -8.60 -6.61
C GLU A 39 -5.23 -9.21 -7.83
N LYS A 40 -3.95 -8.93 -8.01
CA LYS A 40 -3.18 -9.50 -9.13
C LYS A 40 -2.72 -10.91 -8.84
N VAL A 41 -2.63 -11.28 -7.57
CA VAL A 41 -2.31 -12.63 -7.13
C VAL A 41 -3.45 -13.09 -6.23
N PRO A 42 -4.01 -14.30 -6.46
CA PRO A 42 -5.20 -14.75 -5.73
C PRO A 42 -5.04 -14.83 -4.21
N ASP A 43 -3.81 -14.94 -3.70
CA ASP A 43 -3.53 -14.97 -2.27
C ASP A 43 -3.56 -13.57 -1.61
N GLY A 44 -3.83 -12.52 -2.39
CA GLY A 44 -3.88 -11.15 -1.89
C GLY A 44 -2.53 -10.50 -1.66
N SER A 45 -1.44 -11.12 -2.09
CA SER A 45 -0.08 -10.61 -1.87
C SER A 45 0.30 -9.44 -2.78
N LEU A 46 -0.49 -9.16 -3.80
CA LEU A 46 -0.26 -8.02 -4.68
C LEU A 46 -1.59 -7.37 -5.03
N LEU A 47 -1.76 -6.15 -4.57
CA LEU A 47 -2.91 -5.31 -4.90
C LEU A 47 -2.44 -4.16 -5.79
N VAL A 48 -3.16 -3.92 -6.87
CA VAL A 48 -2.93 -2.76 -7.74
C VAL A 48 -4.08 -1.79 -7.53
N PHE A 49 -3.74 -0.52 -7.30
CA PHE A 49 -4.70 0.53 -7.03
C PHE A 49 -5.16 1.20 -8.31
N ASN A 50 -6.45 1.43 -8.37
CA ASN A 50 -7.08 2.22 -9.43
C ASN A 50 -7.71 3.45 -8.78
N ILE A 51 -7.18 4.63 -9.11
CA ILE A 51 -7.61 5.90 -8.55
C ILE A 51 -8.45 6.61 -9.61
N SER A 52 -9.67 6.99 -9.24
CA SER A 52 -10.57 7.68 -10.17
C SER A 52 -11.52 8.61 -9.43
N GLY A 53 -12.21 9.45 -10.20
CA GLY A 53 -13.26 10.30 -9.65
C GLY A 53 -12.78 11.62 -9.06
N TYR A 54 -11.48 11.92 -9.14
CA TYR A 54 -10.96 13.22 -8.73
C TYR A 54 -9.67 13.54 -9.47
N SER A 55 -9.31 14.81 -9.47
CA SER A 55 -8.04 15.29 -10.03
C SER A 55 -7.17 15.85 -8.91
N ARG A 56 -5.88 15.58 -8.99
CA ARG A 56 -4.93 16.19 -8.06
C ARG A 56 -4.81 17.68 -8.32
N PRO A 57 -4.56 18.50 -7.27
CA PRO A 57 -4.34 19.91 -7.44
C PRO A 57 -3.24 20.21 -8.44
N PRO A 58 -3.38 21.25 -9.27
CA PRO A 58 -2.32 21.71 -10.15
C PRO A 58 -1.05 22.08 -9.37
N GLY A 59 0.09 21.93 -9.99
CA GLY A 59 1.37 22.25 -9.35
C GLY A 59 1.90 21.17 -8.44
N HIS A 60 1.23 20.04 -8.41
CA HIS A 60 1.70 18.88 -7.72
C HIS A 60 3.00 18.42 -8.37
N LYS A 61 4.08 18.62 -7.65
CA LYS A 61 5.38 18.29 -8.19
C LYS A 61 5.47 16.81 -8.46
N GLN A 62 6.22 16.51 -9.50
CA GLN A 62 6.69 15.18 -9.72
C GLN A 62 7.26 14.61 -8.43
N SER A 63 6.84 13.43 -8.13
CA SER A 63 7.20 12.71 -6.94
C SER A 63 8.69 12.49 -6.80
N LEU A 64 9.14 12.42 -5.57
CA LEU A 64 10.42 11.81 -5.22
C LEU A 64 10.41 10.31 -5.52
N TYR A 65 9.24 9.73 -5.72
CA TYR A 65 9.07 8.31 -6.00
C TYR A 65 8.78 8.12 -7.48
N ARG A 66 9.47 7.20 -8.11
CA ARG A 66 9.22 6.77 -9.48
C ARG A 66 8.33 5.54 -9.45
N ALA A 67 7.90 5.11 -10.64
CA ALA A 67 7.14 3.88 -10.74
C ALA A 67 7.86 2.74 -10.00
N ARG A 68 7.15 2.11 -9.08
CA ARG A 68 7.66 1.05 -8.21
C ARG A 68 8.71 1.47 -7.18
N ASP A 69 8.87 2.76 -6.96
CA ASP A 69 9.64 3.21 -5.80
C ASP A 69 8.78 3.10 -4.54
N GLY A 70 9.37 2.68 -3.45
CA GLY A 70 8.66 2.55 -2.19
C GLY A 70 8.32 3.89 -1.56
N PHE A 71 7.18 3.96 -0.90
CA PHE A 71 6.92 5.02 0.04
C PHE A 71 7.87 4.90 1.24
N PRO A 72 8.14 5.98 1.98
CA PRO A 72 9.17 5.99 3.02
C PRO A 72 8.79 5.26 4.32
N ALA A 73 7.90 4.31 4.25
CA ALA A 73 7.52 3.50 5.39
C ALA A 73 7.21 2.08 4.94
N GLU A 74 7.60 1.12 5.75
CA GLU A 74 7.34 -0.30 5.53
C GLU A 74 6.70 -0.89 6.77
N GLY A 75 5.95 -1.96 6.56
CA GLY A 75 5.35 -2.71 7.64
C GLY A 75 5.72 -4.17 7.62
N SER A 76 5.25 -4.88 8.63
CA SER A 76 5.31 -6.33 8.67
C SER A 76 3.97 -6.90 9.07
N VAL A 77 3.71 -8.12 8.63
CA VAL A 77 2.50 -8.86 8.94
C VAL A 77 2.86 -10.34 8.99
N LYS A 78 2.15 -11.11 9.80
CA LYS A 78 2.36 -12.57 9.82
C LYS A 78 1.41 -13.24 8.84
N ASP A 79 1.91 -14.27 8.20
CA ASP A 79 1.08 -15.18 7.43
C ASP A 79 0.33 -16.14 8.36
N ALA A 80 -0.68 -16.80 7.85
CA ALA A 80 -1.46 -17.79 8.59
C ALA A 80 -0.60 -18.94 9.14
N ASP A 81 0.52 -19.23 8.47
CA ASP A 81 1.49 -20.24 8.94
C ASP A 81 2.50 -19.71 9.96
N GLY A 82 2.37 -18.43 10.36
CA GLY A 82 3.24 -17.79 11.35
C GLY A 82 4.48 -17.13 10.79
N ALA A 83 4.74 -17.25 9.49
CA ALA A 83 5.91 -16.60 8.87
C ALA A 83 5.74 -15.09 8.82
N GLU A 84 6.81 -14.35 9.13
CA GLU A 84 6.80 -12.90 8.95
C GLU A 84 6.95 -12.53 7.48
N MET A 85 6.22 -11.50 7.09
CA MET A 85 6.25 -10.97 5.73
C MET A 85 6.39 -9.46 5.77
N ASP A 86 7.04 -8.90 4.75
CA ASP A 86 7.13 -7.46 4.59
C ASP A 86 5.90 -6.93 3.86
N VAL A 87 5.46 -5.75 4.28
CA VAL A 87 4.38 -5.02 3.61
C VAL A 87 4.98 -3.76 3.01
N LEU A 88 4.93 -3.68 1.69
CA LEU A 88 5.54 -2.61 0.92
C LEU A 88 4.47 -1.85 0.15
N LEU A 89 4.53 -0.54 0.21
CA LEU A 89 3.64 0.34 -0.54
C LEU A 89 4.45 1.07 -1.60
N PHE A 90 3.98 1.06 -2.83
CA PHE A 90 4.67 1.67 -3.97
C PHE A 90 3.83 2.78 -4.59
N ALA A 91 4.53 3.78 -5.10
CA ALA A 91 3.94 4.88 -5.83
C ALA A 91 4.27 4.79 -7.31
N ASP A 92 3.43 5.38 -8.14
CA ASP A 92 3.74 5.59 -9.54
C ASP A 92 4.55 6.89 -9.72
N GLN A 93 4.89 7.21 -10.97
CA GLN A 93 5.69 8.40 -11.30
C GLN A 93 4.99 9.73 -10.99
N ASN A 94 3.68 9.70 -10.72
CA ASN A 94 2.89 10.89 -10.34
C ASN A 94 2.65 10.95 -8.83
N ASN A 95 3.38 10.16 -8.06
CA ASN A 95 3.23 10.07 -6.61
C ASN A 95 1.85 9.59 -6.17
N ARG A 96 1.16 8.83 -6.98
CA ARG A 96 -0.07 8.17 -6.60
C ARG A 96 0.23 6.78 -6.08
N VAL A 97 -0.54 6.35 -5.09
CA VAL A 97 -0.46 4.97 -4.64
C VAL A 97 -0.73 4.03 -5.81
N TYR A 98 0.15 3.06 -5.99
CA TYR A 98 0.12 2.17 -7.15
C TYR A 98 -0.06 0.72 -6.78
N GLU A 99 0.78 0.21 -5.87
CA GLU A 99 0.75 -1.19 -5.46
C GLU A 99 0.94 -1.34 -3.96
N LEU A 100 0.28 -2.32 -3.39
CA LEU A 100 0.58 -2.86 -2.07
C LEU A 100 1.06 -4.29 -2.27
N GLU A 101 2.28 -4.58 -1.83
CA GLU A 101 2.90 -5.88 -2.01
C GLU A 101 3.26 -6.49 -0.66
N ILE A 102 2.93 -7.76 -0.50
CA ILE A 102 3.33 -8.56 0.66
C ILE A 102 4.40 -9.52 0.18
N VAL A 103 5.57 -9.46 0.81
CA VAL A 103 6.73 -10.27 0.42
C VAL A 103 7.04 -11.27 1.52
N LYS A 104 6.94 -12.54 1.17
CA LYS A 104 7.30 -13.66 2.03
C LYS A 104 8.68 -14.16 1.61
N HIS A 105 9.62 -14.12 2.55
CA HIS A 105 11.02 -14.46 2.26
C HIS A 105 11.32 -15.97 2.33
N LEU A 106 10.32 -16.78 2.57
CA LEU A 106 10.43 -18.23 2.54
C LEU A 106 10.04 -18.76 1.16
N PRO A 107 10.50 -19.96 0.79
CA PRO A 107 10.16 -20.52 -0.51
C PRO A 107 8.69 -20.94 -0.67
N SER A 108 7.91 -20.93 0.40
CA SER A 108 6.48 -21.21 0.35
C SER A 108 5.67 -19.98 -0.06
N SER A 109 4.52 -20.22 -0.69
CA SER A 109 3.60 -19.16 -1.07
C SER A 109 2.92 -18.53 0.14
N VAL A 110 2.44 -17.30 -0.03
CA VAL A 110 1.57 -16.65 0.96
C VAL A 110 0.29 -17.48 1.09
N VAL A 111 -0.08 -17.80 2.32
CA VAL A 111 -1.33 -18.51 2.61
C VAL A 111 -2.46 -17.49 2.78
N LYS A 112 -2.37 -16.66 3.79
CA LYS A 112 -3.31 -15.57 4.05
C LYS A 112 -2.70 -14.65 5.10
N ALA A 113 -2.55 -13.38 4.76
CA ALA A 113 -2.03 -12.40 5.70
C ALA A 113 -2.98 -12.23 6.90
N ASP A 114 -2.44 -12.29 8.09
CA ASP A 114 -3.16 -11.98 9.32
C ASP A 114 -2.95 -10.51 9.65
N TRP A 115 -3.86 -9.67 9.19
CA TRP A 115 -3.76 -8.23 9.33
C TRP A 115 -3.81 -7.76 10.79
N SER A 116 -4.31 -8.59 11.71
CA SER A 116 -4.29 -8.25 13.14
C SER A 116 -2.87 -8.19 13.70
N THR A 117 -1.90 -8.77 13.02
CA THR A 117 -0.48 -8.77 13.39
C THR A 117 0.30 -7.64 12.74
N PHE A 118 -0.34 -6.83 11.92
CA PHE A 118 0.35 -5.76 11.19
C PHE A 118 0.99 -4.75 12.15
N LYS A 119 2.21 -4.36 11.85
CA LYS A 119 2.91 -3.29 12.55
C LYS A 119 3.83 -2.56 11.58
N VAL A 120 4.06 -1.29 11.84
CA VAL A 120 5.05 -0.49 11.11
C VAL A 120 6.44 -0.86 11.61
N LYS A 121 7.36 -0.97 10.68
CA LYS A 121 8.77 -1.22 11.02
C LYS A 121 9.46 0.05 11.51
#